data_734d8d0034dd92beb8e0889f2609aa7f
#
_entry.id   734d8d0034dd92beb8e0889f2609aa7f
#
_cell.length_a   1.000
_cell.length_b   1.000
_cell.length_c   1.000
_cell.angle_alpha   90.00
_cell.angle_beta   90.00
_cell.angle_gamma   90.00
#
_symmetry.space_group_name_H-M   'P 1'
#
loop_
_entity.id
_entity.type
_entity.pdbx_description
1 polymer ?
#
loop_
_entity_poly.entity_id
_entity_poly.type
_entity_poly.pdbx_seq_one_letter_code
_entity_poly.pdbx_strand_id
1 'polypeptide(L)'
;ELVRFDMSEYTEKHTVAKLIGSPAGYVGYEDGGLLTDAIRKTPNCVLLLDEIEKAHSDIYNILLQVMDYARLTDNKGQKADFRNVILVMTSNAGAQYASQASVGFGGNVIRGEAMLAQVKKTFKPEFINRLSDTVVFNDMDKHMAELILAKKLRQLDAKLAAKGVSITLTDAAREKILEWGFTKEYGAREMDRVIGNRLKPILMKALLFGKLKKAGKGCVDFDGKELVINC
;
A
#
# COMPACT_ATOMS: atom_id res chain seq x y z
N GLU A 1 12.44 -9.49 5.82
CA GLU A 1 12.69 -8.13 5.32
C GLU A 1 11.83 -7.86 4.10
N LEU A 2 11.44 -6.59 3.86
CA LEU A 2 10.60 -6.17 2.72
C LEU A 2 11.43 -5.29 1.79
N VAL A 3 11.56 -5.75 0.55
CA VAL A 3 12.13 -4.98 -0.57
C VAL A 3 10.99 -4.56 -1.48
N ARG A 4 10.84 -3.26 -1.76
CA ARG A 4 9.73 -2.72 -2.56
C ARG A 4 10.24 -1.92 -3.74
N PHE A 5 9.62 -2.16 -4.89
CA PHE A 5 9.75 -1.34 -6.09
C PHE A 5 8.37 -0.90 -6.57
N ASP A 6 8.22 0.37 -6.90
CA ASP A 6 7.02 0.93 -7.52
C ASP A 6 7.18 0.87 -9.04
N MET A 7 6.36 0.06 -9.70
CA MET A 7 6.47 -0.18 -11.14
C MET A 7 6.04 1.02 -11.98
N SER A 8 5.40 2.01 -11.39
CA SER A 8 5.11 3.28 -12.06
C SER A 8 6.37 4.07 -12.42
N GLU A 9 7.51 3.79 -11.79
CA GLU A 9 8.82 4.36 -12.11
C GLU A 9 9.51 3.65 -13.29
N TYR A 10 9.00 2.47 -13.71
CA TYR A 10 9.61 1.59 -14.71
C TYR A 10 8.69 1.37 -15.92
N THR A 11 8.08 2.43 -16.39
CA THR A 11 7.14 2.43 -17.52
C THR A 11 7.83 2.46 -18.87
N GLU A 12 9.08 2.90 -18.93
CA GLU A 12 9.83 3.07 -20.15
C GLU A 12 11.06 2.16 -20.21
N LYS A 13 11.47 1.78 -21.43
CA LYS A 13 12.58 0.85 -21.65
C LYS A 13 13.89 1.29 -20.97
N HIS A 14 14.20 2.58 -20.99
CA HIS A 14 15.41 3.09 -20.35
C HIS A 14 15.36 2.99 -18.81
N THR A 15 14.18 3.01 -18.21
CA THR A 15 14.02 2.84 -16.75
C THR A 15 14.15 1.37 -16.35
N VAL A 16 13.77 0.42 -17.22
CA VAL A 16 14.01 -1.01 -16.99
C VAL A 16 15.49 -1.32 -16.85
N ALA A 17 16.34 -0.62 -17.62
CA ALA A 17 17.80 -0.78 -17.51
C ALA A 17 18.33 -0.47 -16.10
N LYS A 18 17.66 0.37 -15.32
CA LYS A 18 18.05 0.61 -13.92
C LYS A 18 17.82 -0.61 -13.02
N LEU A 19 16.84 -1.46 -13.32
CA LEU A 19 16.56 -2.66 -12.51
C LEU A 19 17.59 -3.77 -12.71
N ILE A 20 18.05 -3.98 -13.97
CA ILE A 20 18.95 -5.06 -14.34
C ILE A 20 20.35 -4.57 -14.78
N GLY A 21 20.60 -3.28 -14.65
CA GLY A 21 21.82 -2.63 -15.11
C GLY A 21 21.72 -2.16 -16.57
N SER A 22 22.49 -1.12 -16.91
CA SER A 22 22.62 -0.63 -18.27
C SER A 22 23.52 -1.55 -19.09
N PRO A 23 23.29 -1.71 -20.41
CA PRO A 23 24.22 -2.41 -21.28
C PRO A 23 25.60 -1.73 -21.34
N ALA A 24 26.64 -2.51 -21.66
CA ALA A 24 27.99 -1.97 -21.82
C ALA A 24 28.02 -0.84 -22.86
N GLY A 25 28.67 0.27 -22.51
CA GLY A 25 28.76 1.48 -23.33
C GLY A 25 27.64 2.51 -23.13
N TYR A 26 26.65 2.24 -22.27
CA TYR A 26 25.61 3.21 -21.91
C TYR A 26 25.90 3.84 -20.55
N VAL A 27 25.36 5.05 -20.35
CA VAL A 27 25.43 5.77 -19.06
C VAL A 27 24.75 4.92 -17.97
N GLY A 28 25.39 4.80 -16.79
CA GLY A 28 24.91 4.00 -15.68
C GLY A 28 25.28 2.51 -15.73
N TYR A 29 26.17 2.09 -16.66
CA TYR A 29 26.68 0.70 -16.68
C TYR A 29 27.41 0.34 -15.38
N GLU A 30 28.14 1.29 -14.79
CA GLU A 30 28.89 1.09 -13.54
C GLU A 30 27.99 0.92 -12.31
N ASP A 31 26.72 1.35 -12.37
CA ASP A 31 25.82 1.34 -11.21
C ASP A 31 25.24 -0.06 -10.90
N GLY A 32 25.31 -1.02 -11.85
CA GLY A 32 24.70 -2.35 -11.70
C GLY A 32 23.19 -2.32 -11.82
N GLY A 33 22.51 -3.40 -11.40
CA GLY A 33 21.07 -3.51 -11.44
C GLY A 33 20.46 -3.35 -10.03
N LEU A 34 19.57 -2.38 -9.85
CA LEU A 34 18.94 -2.11 -8.57
C LEU A 34 18.22 -3.34 -7.98
N LEU A 35 17.53 -4.11 -8.81
CA LEU A 35 16.83 -5.32 -8.39
C LEU A 35 17.81 -6.41 -7.98
N THR A 36 18.82 -6.70 -8.80
CA THR A 36 19.82 -7.73 -8.51
C THR A 36 20.65 -7.38 -7.29
N ASP A 37 21.00 -6.11 -7.12
CA ASP A 37 21.74 -5.63 -5.95
C ASP A 37 20.92 -5.72 -4.67
N ALA A 38 19.63 -5.35 -4.71
CA ALA A 38 18.76 -5.47 -3.55
C ALA A 38 18.62 -6.93 -3.10
N ILE A 39 18.41 -7.87 -4.02
CA ILE A 39 18.29 -9.29 -3.70
C ILE A 39 19.61 -9.89 -3.22
N ARG A 40 20.75 -9.48 -3.75
CA ARG A 40 22.05 -9.95 -3.24
C ARG A 40 22.33 -9.47 -1.82
N LYS A 41 21.90 -8.24 -1.49
CA LYS A 41 22.01 -7.70 -0.12
C LYS A 41 21.04 -8.39 0.83
N THR A 42 19.87 -8.77 0.36
CA THR A 42 18.77 -9.29 1.17
C THR A 42 18.16 -10.53 0.50
N PRO A 43 18.88 -11.68 0.52
CA PRO A 43 18.47 -12.87 -0.23
C PRO A 43 17.24 -13.59 0.36
N ASN A 44 16.87 -13.30 1.61
CA ASN A 44 15.69 -13.84 2.28
C ASN A 44 14.71 -12.70 2.54
N CYS A 45 13.88 -12.37 1.55
CA CYS A 45 12.97 -11.22 1.64
C CYS A 45 11.61 -11.49 0.98
N VAL A 46 10.68 -10.61 1.26
CA VAL A 46 9.48 -10.39 0.46
C VAL A 46 9.80 -9.28 -0.54
N LEU A 47 9.79 -9.61 -1.83
CA LEU A 47 9.93 -8.65 -2.92
C LEU A 47 8.54 -8.20 -3.35
N LEU A 48 8.20 -6.95 -3.09
CA LEU A 48 6.95 -6.32 -3.49
C LEU A 48 7.16 -5.46 -4.73
N LEU A 49 6.48 -5.82 -5.81
CA LEU A 49 6.38 -5.03 -7.03
C LEU A 49 4.99 -4.38 -7.06
N ASP A 50 4.93 -3.10 -6.77
CA ASP A 50 3.67 -2.36 -6.66
C ASP A 50 3.24 -1.82 -8.03
N GLU A 51 1.93 -1.88 -8.35
CA GLU A 51 1.32 -1.42 -9.60
C GLU A 51 1.94 -2.07 -10.86
N ILE A 52 2.05 -3.41 -10.86
CA ILE A 52 2.72 -4.17 -11.91
C ILE A 52 2.14 -3.93 -13.31
N GLU A 53 0.85 -3.57 -13.43
CA GLU A 53 0.22 -3.26 -14.72
C GLU A 53 0.80 -2.03 -15.40
N LYS A 54 1.51 -1.16 -14.69
CA LYS A 54 2.17 0.03 -15.24
C LYS A 54 3.58 -0.26 -15.77
N ALA A 55 4.13 -1.41 -15.44
CA ALA A 55 5.47 -1.80 -15.83
C ALA A 55 5.63 -1.92 -17.35
N HIS A 56 6.80 -1.54 -17.87
CA HIS A 56 7.17 -1.83 -19.24
C HIS A 56 7.15 -3.35 -19.51
N SER A 57 6.81 -3.76 -20.73
CA SER A 57 6.67 -5.17 -21.12
C SER A 57 7.92 -6.03 -20.86
N ASP A 58 9.10 -5.43 -20.92
CA ASP A 58 10.36 -6.15 -20.66
C ASP A 58 10.48 -6.62 -19.20
N ILE A 59 9.79 -5.95 -18.25
CA ILE A 59 9.78 -6.40 -16.85
C ILE A 59 9.07 -7.74 -16.71
N TYR A 60 8.00 -7.99 -17.46
CA TYR A 60 7.33 -9.29 -17.43
C TYR A 60 8.26 -10.42 -17.91
N ASN A 61 9.10 -10.16 -18.92
CA ASN A 61 10.09 -11.14 -19.40
C ASN A 61 11.15 -11.42 -18.32
N ILE A 62 11.60 -10.40 -17.60
CA ILE A 62 12.53 -10.54 -16.47
C ILE A 62 11.88 -11.38 -15.36
N LEU A 63 10.62 -11.10 -15.03
CA LEU A 63 9.89 -11.83 -13.98
C LEU A 63 9.61 -13.27 -14.37
N LEU A 64 9.30 -13.57 -15.63
CA LEU A 64 9.17 -14.94 -16.13
C LEU A 64 10.49 -15.70 -15.93
N GLN A 65 11.64 -15.08 -16.24
CA GLN A 65 12.95 -15.69 -16.00
C GLN A 65 13.18 -15.97 -14.52
N VAL A 66 12.81 -15.01 -13.63
CA VAL A 66 12.93 -15.18 -12.18
C VAL A 66 12.04 -16.31 -11.68
N MET A 67 10.78 -16.39 -12.13
CA MET A 67 9.83 -17.43 -11.72
C MET A 67 10.22 -18.81 -12.23
N ASP A 68 10.81 -18.92 -13.43
CA ASP A 68 11.20 -20.20 -14.01
C ASP A 68 12.52 -20.75 -13.46
N TYR A 69 13.51 -19.86 -13.23
CA TYR A 69 14.88 -20.28 -12.88
C TYR A 69 15.32 -19.89 -11.48
N ALA A 70 14.50 -19.14 -10.73
CA ALA A 70 14.82 -18.60 -9.42
C ALA A 70 16.16 -17.84 -9.35
N ARG A 71 16.55 -17.23 -10.46
CA ARG A 71 17.79 -16.43 -10.59
C ARG A 71 17.66 -15.37 -11.67
N LEU A 72 18.37 -14.27 -11.49
CA LEU A 72 18.49 -13.21 -12.46
C LEU A 72 19.97 -12.83 -12.60
N THR A 73 20.43 -12.64 -13.82
CA THR A 73 21.79 -12.14 -14.10
C THR A 73 21.66 -10.73 -14.64
N ASP A 74 22.36 -9.79 -14.02
CA ASP A 74 22.40 -8.42 -14.49
C ASP A 74 23.33 -8.24 -15.72
N ASN A 75 23.33 -7.04 -16.28
CA ASN A 75 24.14 -6.74 -17.46
C ASN A 75 25.67 -6.70 -17.19
N LYS A 76 26.10 -6.75 -15.90
CA LYS A 76 27.50 -6.97 -15.49
C LYS A 76 27.85 -8.45 -15.33
N GLY A 77 26.92 -9.36 -15.59
CA GLY A 77 27.11 -10.80 -15.37
C GLY A 77 26.97 -11.26 -13.92
N GLN A 78 26.55 -10.36 -13.02
CA GLN A 78 26.37 -10.69 -11.61
C GLN A 78 25.02 -11.38 -11.41
N LYS A 79 25.01 -12.49 -10.65
CA LYS A 79 23.82 -13.30 -10.42
C LYS A 79 23.18 -12.97 -9.08
N ALA A 80 21.85 -12.83 -9.08
CA ALA A 80 21.03 -12.76 -7.89
C ALA A 80 20.20 -14.05 -7.75
N ASP A 81 20.11 -14.59 -6.54
CA ASP A 81 19.42 -15.84 -6.22
C ASP A 81 18.06 -15.51 -5.59
N PHE A 82 16.97 -15.97 -6.24
CA PHE A 82 15.59 -15.72 -5.81
C PHE A 82 14.93 -16.92 -5.13
N ARG A 83 15.65 -18.02 -4.86
CA ARG A 83 15.05 -19.25 -4.28
C ARG A 83 14.37 -19.02 -2.92
N ASN A 84 14.86 -18.05 -2.14
CA ASN A 84 14.31 -17.70 -0.82
C ASN A 84 13.54 -16.35 -0.86
N VAL A 85 13.15 -15.90 -2.03
CA VAL A 85 12.38 -14.65 -2.20
C VAL A 85 10.91 -14.99 -2.39
N ILE A 86 10.05 -14.36 -1.58
CA ILE A 86 8.61 -14.39 -1.79
C ILE A 86 8.26 -13.21 -2.71
N LEU A 87 7.89 -13.50 -3.95
CA LEU A 87 7.50 -12.48 -4.91
C LEU A 87 6.01 -12.13 -4.72
N VAL A 88 5.73 -10.88 -4.42
CA VAL A 88 4.38 -10.32 -4.29
C VAL A 88 4.22 -9.19 -5.31
N MET A 89 3.14 -9.21 -6.05
CA MET A 89 2.79 -8.15 -7.01
C MET A 89 1.43 -7.59 -6.70
N THR A 90 1.26 -6.27 -6.75
CA THR A 90 -0.05 -5.63 -6.65
C THR A 90 -0.49 -5.09 -8.01
N SER A 91 -1.78 -5.06 -8.25
CA SER A 91 -2.35 -4.49 -9.45
C SER A 91 -3.74 -3.91 -9.20
N ASN A 92 -4.04 -2.81 -9.86
CA ASN A 92 -5.38 -2.23 -9.96
C ASN A 92 -6.10 -2.66 -11.26
N ALA A 93 -5.55 -3.60 -12.01
CA ALA A 93 -6.18 -4.12 -13.22
C ALA A 93 -7.56 -4.72 -12.88
N GLY A 94 -8.59 -4.27 -13.58
CA GLY A 94 -9.96 -4.72 -13.34
C GLY A 94 -10.76 -3.92 -12.32
N ALA A 95 -10.16 -3.03 -11.54
CA ALA A 95 -10.88 -2.21 -10.55
C ALA A 95 -12.00 -1.37 -11.17
N GLN A 96 -11.81 -0.83 -12.38
CA GLN A 96 -12.81 -0.06 -13.11
C GLN A 96 -14.02 -0.91 -13.54
N TYR A 97 -13.82 -2.19 -13.83
CA TYR A 97 -14.89 -3.10 -14.27
C TYR A 97 -15.67 -3.67 -13.08
N ALA A 98 -15.07 -3.71 -11.92
CA ALA A 98 -15.71 -4.13 -10.69
C ALA A 98 -16.87 -3.21 -10.29
N SER A 99 -16.77 -1.90 -10.56
CA SER A 99 -17.84 -0.93 -10.31
C SER A 99 -19.05 -1.09 -11.23
N GLN A 100 -18.86 -1.62 -12.43
CA GLN A 100 -19.93 -1.86 -13.41
C GLN A 100 -20.70 -3.16 -13.14
N ALA A 101 -20.08 -4.16 -12.52
CA ALA A 101 -20.68 -5.47 -12.22
C ALA A 101 -21.56 -5.49 -10.96
N SER A 102 -21.65 -4.38 -10.22
CA SER A 102 -22.38 -4.31 -8.93
C SER A 102 -23.88 -4.17 -9.04
N VAL A 103 -24.47 -4.26 -10.23
CA VAL A 103 -25.92 -4.16 -10.49
C VAL A 103 -26.52 -5.56 -10.58
N GLY A 104 -26.58 -6.32 -9.44
CA GLY A 104 -27.22 -7.63 -9.43
C GLY A 104 -27.17 -8.33 -8.05
N PHE A 105 -28.09 -9.23 -7.79
CA PHE A 105 -28.14 -10.10 -6.60
C PHE A 105 -26.91 -11.02 -6.59
N GLY A 106 -25.98 -10.83 -5.67
CA GLY A 106 -24.77 -11.64 -5.55
C GLY A 106 -23.45 -10.86 -5.70
N GLY A 107 -23.47 -9.55 -5.55
CA GLY A 107 -22.46 -8.56 -5.95
C GLY A 107 -20.97 -8.85 -5.70
N ASN A 108 -20.59 -9.46 -4.58
CA ASN A 108 -19.16 -9.63 -4.26
C ASN A 108 -18.49 -10.79 -5.02
N VAL A 109 -19.18 -11.90 -5.24
CA VAL A 109 -18.63 -13.08 -5.96
C VAL A 109 -18.49 -12.74 -7.45
N ILE A 110 -19.55 -12.18 -8.06
CA ILE A 110 -19.57 -11.77 -9.47
C ILE A 110 -18.48 -10.70 -9.73
N ARG A 111 -18.23 -9.84 -8.77
CA ARG A 111 -17.22 -8.78 -8.85
C ARG A 111 -15.80 -9.33 -8.83
N GLY A 112 -15.50 -10.27 -7.93
CA GLY A 112 -14.19 -10.93 -7.87
C GLY A 112 -13.87 -11.68 -9.16
N GLU A 113 -14.84 -12.40 -9.73
CA GLU A 113 -14.69 -13.10 -11.00
C GLU A 113 -14.47 -12.13 -12.16
N ALA A 114 -15.18 -11.00 -12.21
CA ALA A 114 -14.99 -9.97 -13.23
C ALA A 114 -13.58 -9.33 -13.16
N MET A 115 -13.08 -9.09 -11.96
CA MET A 115 -11.71 -8.61 -11.76
C MET A 115 -10.68 -9.64 -12.24
N LEU A 116 -10.82 -10.90 -11.87
CA LEU A 116 -9.93 -11.98 -12.31
C LEU A 116 -9.98 -12.17 -13.83
N ALA A 117 -11.16 -12.07 -14.45
CA ALA A 117 -11.31 -12.12 -15.90
C ALA A 117 -10.57 -10.97 -16.59
N GLN A 118 -10.58 -9.78 -15.99
CA GLN A 118 -9.86 -8.63 -16.53
C GLN A 118 -8.34 -8.76 -16.33
N VAL A 119 -7.89 -9.28 -15.20
CA VAL A 119 -6.47 -9.61 -14.97
C VAL A 119 -5.97 -10.56 -16.05
N LYS A 120 -6.74 -11.63 -16.37
CA LYS A 120 -6.42 -12.57 -17.45
C LYS A 120 -6.38 -11.93 -18.85
N LYS A 121 -7.07 -10.82 -19.07
CA LYS A 121 -7.00 -10.06 -20.33
C LYS A 121 -5.81 -9.07 -20.36
N THR A 122 -5.44 -8.54 -19.21
CA THR A 122 -4.36 -7.55 -19.10
C THR A 122 -2.99 -8.20 -19.18
N PHE A 123 -2.84 -9.36 -18.55
CA PHE A 123 -1.56 -10.07 -18.49
C PHE A 123 -1.55 -11.28 -19.41
N LYS A 124 -0.38 -11.58 -19.96
CA LYS A 124 -0.22 -12.77 -20.84
C LYS A 124 -0.50 -14.04 -20.04
N PRO A 125 -1.14 -15.05 -20.66
CA PRO A 125 -1.47 -16.32 -20.00
C PRO A 125 -0.24 -17.02 -19.39
N GLU A 126 0.91 -16.96 -20.07
CA GLU A 126 2.16 -17.54 -19.57
C GLU A 126 2.60 -16.92 -18.24
N PHE A 127 2.38 -15.61 -18.05
CA PHE A 127 2.70 -14.90 -16.81
C PHE A 127 1.76 -15.31 -15.69
N ILE A 128 0.45 -15.32 -15.95
CA ILE A 128 -0.56 -15.74 -14.97
C ILE A 128 -0.36 -17.18 -14.51
N ASN A 129 0.00 -18.08 -15.41
CA ASN A 129 0.20 -19.50 -15.10
C ASN A 129 1.44 -19.76 -14.22
N ARG A 130 2.33 -18.79 -14.03
CA ARG A 130 3.49 -18.87 -13.13
C ARG A 130 3.18 -18.39 -11.72
N LEU A 131 2.06 -17.70 -11.53
CA LEU A 131 1.64 -17.23 -10.20
C LEU A 131 1.14 -18.43 -9.38
N SER A 132 1.57 -18.49 -8.13
CA SER A 132 1.09 -19.51 -7.18
C SER A 132 -0.37 -19.27 -6.81
N ASP A 133 -0.78 -18.02 -6.66
CA ASP A 133 -2.14 -17.62 -6.34
C ASP A 133 -2.43 -16.18 -6.76
N THR A 134 -3.71 -15.85 -6.87
CA THR A 134 -4.19 -14.49 -7.14
C THR A 134 -5.29 -14.12 -6.14
N VAL A 135 -4.98 -13.18 -5.27
CA VAL A 135 -5.87 -12.74 -4.20
C VAL A 135 -6.60 -11.47 -4.60
N VAL A 136 -7.92 -11.50 -4.60
CA VAL A 136 -8.76 -10.32 -4.84
C VAL A 136 -9.13 -9.68 -3.52
N PHE A 137 -8.77 -8.41 -3.35
CA PHE A 137 -9.20 -7.62 -2.20
C PHE A 137 -10.60 -7.08 -2.42
N ASN A 138 -11.44 -7.26 -1.41
CA ASN A 138 -12.79 -6.69 -1.40
C ASN A 138 -12.73 -5.16 -1.26
N ASP A 139 -13.79 -4.50 -1.72
CA ASP A 139 -13.96 -3.08 -1.43
C ASP A 139 -14.05 -2.84 0.07
N MET A 140 -13.58 -1.68 0.44
CA MET A 140 -13.70 -1.20 1.81
C MET A 140 -15.13 -0.76 2.10
N ASP A 141 -15.72 -1.33 3.13
CA ASP A 141 -17.00 -0.92 3.67
C ASP A 141 -16.84 -0.02 4.92
N LYS A 142 -17.96 0.46 5.44
CA LYS A 142 -17.96 1.30 6.66
C LYS A 142 -17.36 0.57 7.85
N HIS A 143 -17.66 -0.72 8.02
CA HIS A 143 -17.14 -1.52 9.13
C HIS A 143 -15.61 -1.64 9.07
N MET A 144 -15.05 -1.88 7.89
CA MET A 144 -13.59 -1.90 7.71
C MET A 144 -12.96 -0.54 8.01
N ALA A 145 -13.62 0.56 7.61
CA ALA A 145 -13.15 1.91 7.92
C ALA A 145 -13.15 2.18 9.44
N GLU A 146 -14.15 1.69 10.17
CA GLU A 146 -14.21 1.75 11.64
C GLU A 146 -13.06 0.99 12.30
N LEU A 147 -12.74 -0.22 11.80
CA LEU A 147 -11.60 -1.00 12.29
C LEU A 147 -10.26 -0.29 12.05
N ILE A 148 -10.11 0.35 10.88
CA ILE A 148 -8.93 1.14 10.54
C ILE A 148 -8.81 2.35 11.48
N LEU A 149 -9.90 3.10 11.68
CA LEU A 149 -9.91 4.22 12.63
C LEU A 149 -9.51 3.75 14.03
N ALA A 150 -10.11 2.66 14.53
CA ALA A 150 -9.79 2.10 15.83
C ALA A 150 -8.31 1.70 15.95
N LYS A 151 -7.72 1.11 14.90
CA LYS A 151 -6.28 0.80 14.85
C LYS A 151 -5.42 2.06 14.92
N LYS A 152 -5.76 3.10 14.14
CA LYS A 152 -5.02 4.36 14.11
C LYS A 152 -5.11 5.11 15.44
N LEU A 153 -6.29 5.11 16.06
CA LEU A 153 -6.47 5.71 17.39
C LEU A 153 -5.67 4.99 18.47
N ARG A 154 -5.63 3.65 18.45
CA ARG A 154 -4.77 2.87 19.37
C ARG A 154 -3.29 3.20 19.20
N GLN A 155 -2.82 3.35 17.96
CA GLN A 155 -1.44 3.76 17.68
C GLN A 155 -1.13 5.18 18.17
N LEU A 156 -2.10 6.08 18.08
CA LEU A 156 -1.97 7.44 18.59
C LEU A 156 -1.96 7.45 20.13
N ASP A 157 -2.88 6.69 20.75
CA ASP A 157 -2.98 6.58 22.20
C ASP A 157 -1.71 5.98 22.82
N ALA A 158 -1.12 4.96 22.19
CA ALA A 158 0.17 4.40 22.61
C ALA A 158 1.30 5.45 22.62
N LYS A 159 1.30 6.38 21.65
CA LYS A 159 2.28 7.49 21.62
C LYS A 159 2.00 8.54 22.68
N LEU A 160 0.73 8.77 23.02
CA LEU A 160 0.33 9.71 24.06
C LEU A 160 0.57 9.14 25.45
N ALA A 161 0.40 7.82 25.63
CA ALA A 161 0.66 7.12 26.90
C ALA A 161 2.11 7.29 27.37
N ALA A 162 3.08 7.37 26.45
CA ALA A 162 4.47 7.69 26.76
C ALA A 162 4.65 9.07 27.41
N LYS A 163 3.64 9.97 27.31
CA LYS A 163 3.58 11.29 27.94
C LYS A 163 2.58 11.32 29.13
N GLY A 164 2.07 10.18 29.56
CA GLY A 164 1.08 10.08 30.63
C GLY A 164 -0.31 10.62 30.24
N VAL A 165 -0.60 10.70 28.94
CA VAL A 165 -1.88 11.21 28.41
C VAL A 165 -2.66 10.08 27.74
N SER A 166 -3.96 10.04 27.97
CA SER A 166 -4.91 9.17 27.25
C SER A 166 -6.04 10.00 26.65
N ILE A 167 -6.55 9.55 25.51
CA ILE A 167 -7.67 10.23 24.84
C ILE A 167 -8.82 9.26 24.60
N THR A 168 -10.04 9.79 24.71
CA THR A 168 -11.27 9.13 24.28
C THR A 168 -11.95 9.99 23.22
N LEU A 169 -12.77 9.40 22.37
CA LEU A 169 -13.58 10.10 21.40
C LEU A 169 -15.04 9.87 21.74
N THR A 170 -15.87 10.91 21.66
CA THR A 170 -17.33 10.75 21.63
C THR A 170 -17.76 10.06 20.34
N ASP A 171 -18.97 9.50 20.34
CA ASP A 171 -19.53 8.87 19.14
C ASP A 171 -19.68 9.90 18.01
N ALA A 172 -20.07 11.14 18.33
CA ALA A 172 -20.16 12.23 17.37
C ALA A 172 -18.81 12.54 16.71
N ALA A 173 -17.74 12.64 17.49
CA ALA A 173 -16.40 12.85 16.97
C ALA A 173 -15.91 11.66 16.12
N ARG A 174 -16.21 10.44 16.55
CA ARG A 174 -15.86 9.21 15.82
C ARG A 174 -16.58 9.13 14.48
N GLU A 175 -17.89 9.36 14.45
CA GLU A 175 -18.67 9.35 13.22
C GLU A 175 -18.19 10.43 12.24
N LYS A 176 -17.87 11.61 12.75
CA LYS A 176 -17.39 12.71 11.91
C LYS A 176 -16.01 12.45 11.32
N ILE A 177 -15.10 11.85 12.07
CA ILE A 177 -13.80 11.43 11.55
C ILE A 177 -13.97 10.34 10.48
N LEU A 178 -14.88 9.40 10.67
CA LEU A 178 -15.21 8.38 9.67
C LEU A 178 -15.78 9.01 8.40
N GLU A 179 -16.71 9.93 8.51
CA GLU A 179 -17.31 10.65 7.37
C GLU A 179 -16.23 11.38 6.54
N TRP A 180 -15.29 12.05 7.20
CA TRP A 180 -14.20 12.75 6.52
C TRP A 180 -13.11 11.83 5.99
N GLY A 181 -12.84 10.73 6.67
CA GLY A 181 -11.71 9.84 6.40
C GLY A 181 -12.02 8.64 5.52
N PHE A 182 -13.31 8.41 5.23
CA PHE A 182 -13.75 7.29 4.39
C PHE A 182 -14.67 7.78 3.27
N THR A 183 -14.26 7.50 2.05
CA THR A 183 -15.09 7.71 0.85
C THR A 183 -15.05 6.44 0.00
N LYS A 184 -16.09 6.24 -0.82
CA LYS A 184 -16.12 5.09 -1.75
C LYS A 184 -15.00 5.15 -2.79
N GLU A 185 -14.55 6.34 -3.13
CA GLU A 185 -13.53 6.59 -4.17
C GLU A 185 -12.11 6.36 -3.65
N TYR A 186 -11.79 6.88 -2.47
CA TYR A 186 -10.42 6.85 -1.92
C TYR A 186 -10.25 5.84 -0.77
N GLY A 187 -11.33 5.15 -0.39
CA GLY A 187 -11.34 4.23 0.75
C GLY A 187 -10.95 4.94 2.04
N ALA A 188 -10.10 4.32 2.86
CA ALA A 188 -9.62 4.91 4.12
C ALA A 188 -8.25 5.60 4.00
N ARG A 189 -7.74 5.88 2.80
CA ARG A 189 -6.45 6.60 2.62
C ARG A 189 -6.48 7.99 3.24
N GLU A 190 -7.65 8.66 3.19
CA GLU A 190 -7.87 9.97 3.79
C GLU A 190 -7.86 9.94 5.33
N MET A 191 -8.01 8.78 5.97
CA MET A 191 -8.07 8.65 7.43
C MET A 191 -6.82 9.22 8.12
N ASP A 192 -5.63 8.91 7.57
CA ASP A 192 -4.37 9.44 8.12
C ASP A 192 -4.28 10.96 7.98
N ARG A 193 -4.78 11.49 6.86
CA ARG A 193 -4.82 12.94 6.59
C ARG A 193 -5.79 13.66 7.52
N VAL A 194 -6.96 13.08 7.75
CA VAL A 194 -7.96 13.63 8.70
C VAL A 194 -7.42 13.63 10.12
N ILE A 195 -6.85 12.51 10.57
CA ILE A 195 -6.20 12.43 11.89
C ILE A 195 -5.04 13.43 11.97
N GLY A 196 -4.21 13.51 10.93
CA GLY A 196 -3.06 14.42 10.86
C GLY A 196 -3.45 15.88 10.93
N ASN A 197 -4.46 16.30 10.16
CA ASN A 197 -4.80 17.69 9.95
C ASN A 197 -5.88 18.23 10.90
N ARG A 198 -6.72 17.35 11.46
CA ARG A 198 -7.85 17.78 12.31
C ARG A 198 -7.71 17.32 13.76
N LEU A 199 -7.28 16.09 14.02
CA LEU A 199 -7.19 15.56 15.38
C LEU A 199 -5.85 15.92 16.05
N LYS A 200 -4.72 15.68 15.38
CA LYS A 200 -3.40 15.96 15.98
C LYS A 200 -3.19 17.43 16.38
N PRO A 201 -3.60 18.46 15.60
CA PRO A 201 -3.37 19.85 15.98
C PRO A 201 -4.07 20.24 17.29
N ILE A 202 -5.32 19.79 17.51
CA ILE A 202 -6.04 20.09 18.75
C ILE A 202 -5.40 19.39 19.95
N LEU A 203 -4.92 18.15 19.76
CA LEU A 203 -4.18 17.41 20.78
C LEU A 203 -2.85 18.09 21.10
N MET A 204 -2.10 18.53 20.07
CA MET A 204 -0.84 19.27 20.30
C MET A 204 -1.06 20.57 21.05
N LYS A 205 -2.12 21.33 20.72
CA LYS A 205 -2.48 22.56 21.44
C LYS A 205 -2.80 22.25 22.90
N ALA A 206 -3.57 21.20 23.18
CA ALA A 206 -3.92 20.78 24.54
C ALA A 206 -2.70 20.29 25.34
N LEU A 207 -1.75 19.60 24.69
CA LEU A 207 -0.51 19.11 25.29
C LEU A 207 0.50 20.22 25.57
N LEU A 208 0.61 21.22 24.70
CA LEU A 208 1.61 22.28 24.84
C LEU A 208 1.14 23.42 25.72
N PHE A 209 -0.12 23.82 25.58
CA PHE A 209 -0.67 25.04 26.17
C PHE A 209 -1.92 24.80 27.03
N GLY A 210 -2.51 23.61 26.98
CA GLY A 210 -3.76 23.29 27.65
C GLY A 210 -3.59 22.39 28.88
N LYS A 211 -4.70 21.83 29.32
CA LYS A 211 -4.82 21.02 30.54
C LYS A 211 -4.06 19.68 30.49
N LEU A 212 -3.73 19.18 29.30
CA LEU A 212 -2.96 17.93 29.12
C LEU A 212 -1.45 18.10 29.24
N LYS A 213 -0.96 19.31 29.55
CA LYS A 213 0.47 19.61 29.68
C LYS A 213 1.17 18.77 30.76
N LYS A 214 0.47 18.43 31.86
CA LYS A 214 1.01 17.72 33.03
C LYS A 214 0.53 16.24 33.12
N ALA A 215 0.16 15.63 32.04
CA ALA A 215 -0.57 14.37 31.96
C ALA A 215 -2.09 14.53 32.23
N GLY A 216 -2.89 13.55 31.84
CA GLY A 216 -4.33 13.56 32.06
C GLY A 216 -5.12 12.80 31.01
N LYS A 217 -6.44 12.90 31.15
CA LYS A 217 -7.40 12.31 30.20
C LYS A 217 -8.11 13.41 29.44
N GLY A 218 -8.16 13.30 28.11
CA GLY A 218 -8.88 14.21 27.25
C GLY A 218 -10.01 13.47 26.51
N CYS A 219 -11.15 14.14 26.37
CA CYS A 219 -12.25 13.66 25.53
C CYS A 219 -12.37 14.54 24.30
N VAL A 220 -12.21 13.94 23.12
CA VAL A 220 -12.41 14.64 21.86
C VAL A 220 -13.89 14.54 21.49
N ASP A 221 -14.49 15.68 21.20
CA ASP A 221 -15.88 15.82 20.79
C ASP A 221 -15.99 16.58 19.48
N PHE A 222 -17.17 16.60 18.89
CA PHE A 222 -17.51 17.38 17.72
C PHE A 222 -18.60 18.40 18.07
N ASP A 223 -18.29 19.69 18.01
CA ASP A 223 -19.19 20.76 18.39
C ASP A 223 -20.18 21.19 17.30
N GLY A 224 -20.25 20.42 16.20
CA GLY A 224 -21.06 20.73 15.02
C GLY A 224 -20.28 21.46 13.92
N LYS A 225 -19.05 21.93 14.20
CA LYS A 225 -18.21 22.70 13.28
C LYS A 225 -16.81 22.11 13.16
N GLU A 226 -16.20 21.82 14.28
CA GLU A 226 -14.83 21.29 14.36
C GLU A 226 -14.68 20.29 15.53
N LEU A 227 -13.57 19.54 15.52
CA LEU A 227 -13.22 18.71 16.66
C LEU A 227 -12.71 19.59 17.79
N VAL A 228 -13.22 19.37 18.98
CA VAL A 228 -12.83 20.06 20.21
C VAL A 228 -12.35 19.05 21.24
N ILE A 229 -11.52 19.49 22.18
CA ILE A 229 -11.03 18.64 23.26
C ILE A 229 -11.49 19.18 24.61
N ASN A 230 -12.20 18.35 25.35
CA ASN A 230 -12.63 18.59 26.71
C ASN A 230 -11.72 17.80 27.66
N CYS A 231 -11.14 18.48 28.66
CA CYS A 231 -10.19 17.94 29.63
C CYS A 231 -10.71 18.13 31.06
#